data_8d8a0e4437e371200fdd7feb87397d59
#
_entry.id   8d8a0e4437e371200fdd7feb87397d59
#
_cell.length_a   1.000
_cell.length_b   1.000
_cell.length_c   1.000
_cell.angle_alpha   90.00
_cell.angle_beta   90.00
_cell.angle_gamma   90.00
#
_symmetry.space_group_name_H-M   'P 1'
#
loop_
_entity.id
_entity.type
_entity.pdbx_description
1 polymer ?
#
loop_
_entity_poly.entity_id
_entity_poly.type
_entity_poly.pdbx_seq_one_letter_code
_entity_poly.pdbx_strand_id
1 'polypeptide(L)'
;MSETTTIAAAGTTTQPRFAAFNAAGNAVALGAEDHVITRDTSTGLEYTAAGQRGDYLEHDPAMQACTAVAIAGGGWRAPTRAELIAITDITRHAPAIDAEAFPFVSDDWYWSSDLTAWSSSSAWGVYFNYGGVDGAHRGDDGFALAVRRAGQ
;
A
#
# COMPACT_ATOMS: atom_id res chain seq x y z
N MET A 1 29.51 19.69 17.25
CA MET A 1 29.29 19.17 17.63
C MET A 1 28.76 18.75 17.92
N SER A 2 28.66 18.94 17.86
CA SER A 2 28.33 18.32 18.30
C SER A 2 27.73 17.57 18.37
N GLU A 3 27.66 17.42 18.17
CA GLU A 3 27.28 16.58 18.39
C GLU A 3 26.67 15.85 18.64
N THR A 4 26.85 16.15 18.57
CA THR A 4 26.48 15.33 18.96
C THR A 4 25.88 14.51 19.00
N THR A 5 26.08 14.62 18.88
CA THR A 5 25.72 13.77 19.05
C THR A 5 25.17 12.88 19.07
N THR A 6 25.43 12.94 18.98
CA THR A 6 25.16 12.07 19.23
C THR A 6 24.59 11.20 19.30
N ILE A 7 24.68 11.16 19.20
CA ILE A 7 24.37 10.25 19.54
C ILE A 7 23.86 9.38 19.65
N ALA A 8 24.00 9.38 19.63
CA ALA A 8 23.72 8.53 19.80
C ALA A 8 23.23 7.78 19.68
N ALA A 9 23.38 7.84 19.86
CA ALA A 9 23.08 7.06 19.87
C ALA A 9 22.72 6.53 19.22
N ALA A 10 23.32 7.08 19.42
CA ALA A 10 23.32 6.43 18.42
C ALA A 10 22.67 5.41 17.91
N GLY A 11 22.93 4.90 17.55
CA GLY A 11 22.33 3.76 17.03
C GLY A 11 20.89 3.54 17.39
N THR A 12 20.41 4.37 18.21
CA THR A 12 19.01 4.33 18.57
C THR A 12 18.12 5.11 17.64
N THR A 13 18.75 5.85 16.71
CA THR A 13 17.97 6.56 15.71
C THR A 13 17.58 5.58 14.62
N THR A 14 16.38 5.04 14.71
CA THR A 14 15.84 4.20 13.68
C THR A 14 15.16 5.06 12.63
N GLN A 15 15.30 4.67 11.38
CA GLN A 15 14.58 5.29 10.30
C GLN A 15 13.08 5.00 10.52
N PRO A 16 12.19 5.99 10.36
CA PRO A 16 10.76 5.71 10.39
C PRO A 16 10.40 4.62 9.39
N ARG A 17 9.48 3.78 9.76
CA ARG A 17 9.08 2.68 8.89
C ARG A 17 8.50 3.19 7.56
N PHE A 18 7.73 4.26 7.62
CA PHE A 18 7.05 4.77 6.42
C PHE A 18 7.59 6.13 6.03
N ALA A 19 7.80 6.31 4.73
CA ALA A 19 8.19 7.57 4.12
C ALA A 19 7.20 7.93 3.03
N ALA A 20 6.94 9.22 2.86
CA ALA A 20 5.92 9.72 1.94
C ALA A 20 6.54 10.44 0.75
N PHE A 21 5.89 10.31 -0.40
CA PHE A 21 6.33 10.94 -1.65
C PHE A 21 5.13 11.46 -2.42
N ASN A 22 5.37 12.49 -3.23
CA ASN A 22 4.33 13.01 -4.12
C ASN A 22 4.37 12.28 -5.48
N ALA A 23 3.50 12.69 -6.41
CA ALA A 23 3.39 12.04 -7.72
C ALA A 23 4.64 12.23 -8.58
N ALA A 24 5.46 13.21 -8.30
CA ALA A 24 6.74 13.42 -8.98
C ALA A 24 7.86 12.56 -8.39
N GLY A 25 7.60 11.89 -7.27
CA GLY A 25 8.61 11.08 -6.59
C GLY A 25 9.46 11.86 -5.60
N ASN A 26 9.06 13.06 -5.24
CA ASN A 26 9.78 13.88 -4.27
C ASN A 26 9.27 13.60 -2.85
N ALA A 27 10.17 13.59 -1.88
CA ALA A 27 9.81 13.34 -0.49
C ALA A 27 8.92 14.46 0.05
N VAL A 28 7.88 14.08 0.79
CA VAL A 28 6.96 15.00 1.46
C VAL A 28 6.72 14.48 2.88
N ALA A 29 6.08 15.29 3.71
CA ALA A 29 5.72 14.85 5.06
C ALA A 29 4.58 13.82 4.98
N LEU A 30 4.56 12.89 5.93
CA LEU A 30 3.43 11.97 6.08
C LEU A 30 2.14 12.76 6.26
N GLY A 31 1.12 12.41 5.49
CA GLY A 31 -0.17 13.06 5.55
C GLY A 31 -0.23 14.41 4.86
N ALA A 32 0.84 14.85 4.18
CA ALA A 32 0.82 16.08 3.40
C ALA A 32 -0.25 16.01 2.31
N GLU A 33 -0.71 17.15 1.86
CA GLU A 33 -1.79 17.24 0.87
C GLU A 33 -1.44 16.51 -0.42
N ASP A 34 -0.17 16.52 -0.82
CA ASP A 34 0.31 15.83 -2.02
C ASP A 34 0.95 14.48 -1.75
N HIS A 35 0.76 13.91 -0.55
CA HIS A 35 1.22 12.57 -0.20
C HIS A 35 0.37 11.53 -0.93
N VAL A 36 0.94 10.90 -1.96
CA VAL A 36 0.24 9.89 -2.76
C VAL A 36 0.99 8.57 -2.84
N ILE A 37 2.25 8.52 -2.41
CA ILE A 37 3.06 7.29 -2.38
C ILE A 37 3.59 7.10 -0.97
N THR A 38 3.49 5.86 -0.46
CA THR A 38 4.12 5.48 0.81
C THR A 38 5.13 4.38 0.57
N ARG A 39 6.35 4.60 1.03
CA ARG A 39 7.40 3.58 1.02
C ARG A 39 7.48 2.93 2.39
N ASP A 40 7.42 1.61 2.41
CA ASP A 40 7.73 0.82 3.61
C ASP A 40 9.24 0.59 3.62
N THR A 41 9.95 1.30 4.48
CA THR A 41 11.42 1.21 4.52
C THR A 41 11.90 -0.15 5.02
N SER A 42 11.04 -0.90 5.70
CA SER A 42 11.41 -2.24 6.18
C SER A 42 11.45 -3.28 5.06
N THR A 43 10.73 -3.05 3.96
CA THR A 43 10.69 -3.97 2.82
C THR A 43 11.25 -3.38 1.54
N GLY A 44 11.31 -2.05 1.44
CA GLY A 44 11.68 -1.35 0.22
C GLY A 44 10.55 -1.27 -0.80
N LEU A 45 9.33 -1.59 -0.42
CA LEU A 45 8.18 -1.54 -1.31
C LEU A 45 7.47 -0.20 -1.19
N GLU A 46 6.97 0.28 -2.33
CA GLU A 46 6.17 1.50 -2.41
C GLU A 46 4.74 1.15 -2.80
N TYR A 47 3.79 1.89 -2.23
CA TYR A 47 2.37 1.67 -2.44
C TYR A 47 1.70 2.98 -2.84
N THR A 48 0.72 2.91 -3.73
CA THR A 48 -0.12 4.05 -4.10
C THR A 48 -1.52 3.54 -4.49
N ALA A 49 -2.50 4.43 -4.49
CA ALA A 49 -3.83 4.06 -4.94
C ALA A 49 -3.81 3.78 -6.44
N ALA A 50 -4.53 2.76 -6.86
CA ALA A 50 -4.69 2.42 -8.27
C ALA A 50 -6.11 2.77 -8.72
N GLY A 51 -6.23 3.19 -9.97
CA GLY A 51 -7.50 3.65 -10.50
C GLY A 51 -7.84 5.05 -10.02
N GLN A 52 -9.06 5.47 -10.26
CA GLN A 52 -9.54 6.76 -9.81
C GLN A 52 -10.07 6.63 -8.38
N ARG A 53 -10.04 7.73 -7.67
CA ARG A 53 -10.52 7.77 -6.30
C ARG A 53 -11.98 7.31 -6.25
N GLY A 54 -12.24 6.29 -5.44
CA GLY A 54 -13.58 5.75 -5.30
C GLY A 54 -13.94 4.66 -6.30
N ASP A 55 -13.01 4.26 -7.16
CA ASP A 55 -13.26 3.17 -8.11
C ASP A 55 -13.35 1.85 -7.40
N TYR A 56 -14.51 1.23 -7.51
CA TYR A 56 -14.77 -0.13 -7.11
C TYR A 56 -14.73 -1.00 -8.36
N LEU A 57 -13.78 -1.89 -8.45
CA LEU A 57 -13.51 -2.66 -9.66
C LEU A 57 -13.56 -4.16 -9.40
N GLU A 58 -14.02 -4.92 -10.39
CA GLU A 58 -13.82 -6.36 -10.39
C GLU A 58 -12.31 -6.66 -10.45
N HIS A 59 -11.95 -7.90 -10.16
CA HIS A 59 -10.54 -8.27 -9.98
C HIS A 59 -9.68 -7.96 -11.21
N ASP A 60 -10.07 -8.39 -12.42
CA ASP A 60 -9.25 -8.16 -13.62
C ASP A 60 -9.07 -6.67 -13.93
N PRO A 61 -10.12 -5.85 -13.95
CA PRO A 61 -9.93 -4.41 -14.12
C PRO A 61 -9.07 -3.79 -13.02
N ALA A 62 -9.17 -4.28 -11.77
CA ALA A 62 -8.35 -3.79 -10.68
C ALA A 62 -6.88 -4.10 -10.90
N MET A 63 -6.56 -5.29 -11.40
CA MET A 63 -5.18 -5.67 -11.73
C MET A 63 -4.63 -4.77 -12.85
N GLN A 64 -5.44 -4.51 -13.87
CA GLN A 64 -5.06 -3.63 -14.98
C GLN A 64 -4.85 -2.20 -14.49
N ALA A 65 -5.68 -1.72 -13.58
CA ALA A 65 -5.53 -0.38 -13.02
C ALA A 65 -4.18 -0.22 -12.30
N CYS A 66 -3.71 -1.26 -11.62
CA CYS A 66 -2.40 -1.22 -10.96
C CYS A 66 -1.25 -1.06 -11.95
N THR A 67 -1.27 -1.80 -13.05
CA THR A 67 -0.21 -1.70 -14.06
C THR A 67 -0.30 -0.41 -14.86
N ALA A 68 -1.46 0.23 -14.90
CA ALA A 68 -1.66 1.49 -15.62
C ALA A 68 -1.20 2.71 -14.82
N VAL A 69 -0.88 2.58 -13.53
CA VAL A 69 -0.39 3.69 -12.72
C VAL A 69 0.94 4.17 -13.29
N ALA A 70 1.04 5.47 -13.58
CA ALA A 70 2.19 6.03 -14.26
C ALA A 70 2.99 7.04 -13.44
N ILE A 71 2.55 7.37 -12.23
CA ILE A 71 3.21 8.39 -11.41
C ILE A 71 4.63 7.98 -11.04
N ALA A 72 5.47 8.95 -10.78
CA ALA A 72 6.84 8.78 -10.30
C ALA A 72 7.64 7.76 -11.13
N GLY A 73 7.47 7.80 -12.46
CA GLY A 73 8.24 6.95 -13.38
C GLY A 73 7.61 5.60 -13.71
N GLY A 74 6.44 5.28 -13.16
CA GLY A 74 5.75 4.02 -13.48
C GLY A 74 6.38 2.80 -12.81
N GLY A 75 6.20 1.63 -13.42
CA GLY A 75 6.73 0.37 -12.89
C GLY A 75 5.86 -0.25 -11.82
N TRP A 76 4.61 0.17 -11.72
CA TRP A 76 3.66 -0.31 -10.73
C TRP A 76 3.01 -1.62 -11.15
N ARG A 77 2.58 -2.39 -10.19
CA ARG A 77 1.87 -3.67 -10.39
C ARG A 77 0.89 -3.90 -9.25
N ALA A 78 0.06 -4.93 -9.40
CA ALA A 78 -0.81 -5.35 -8.31
C ALA A 78 0.00 -6.00 -7.18
N PRO A 79 -0.43 -5.85 -5.93
CA PRO A 79 0.26 -6.45 -4.79
C PRO A 79 -0.06 -7.93 -4.67
N THR A 80 0.88 -8.68 -4.11
CA THR A 80 0.58 -10.03 -3.62
C THR A 80 -0.19 -9.93 -2.31
N ARG A 81 -0.79 -11.07 -1.90
CA ARG A 81 -1.44 -11.14 -0.59
C ARG A 81 -0.46 -10.78 0.53
N ALA A 82 0.76 -11.32 0.46
CA ALA A 82 1.77 -11.05 1.48
C ALA A 82 2.12 -9.56 1.56
N GLU A 83 2.14 -8.87 0.43
CA GLU A 83 2.45 -7.44 0.40
C GLU A 83 1.34 -6.60 1.02
N LEU A 84 0.08 -7.00 0.87
CA LEU A 84 -1.03 -6.35 1.55
C LEU A 84 -1.02 -6.64 3.05
N ILE A 85 -0.75 -7.88 3.44
CA ILE A 85 -0.68 -8.26 4.85
C ILE A 85 0.43 -7.47 5.55
N ALA A 86 1.55 -7.24 4.87
CA ALA A 86 2.70 -6.56 5.46
C ALA A 86 2.38 -5.13 5.93
N ILE A 87 1.40 -4.48 5.33
CA ILE A 87 1.01 -3.11 5.72
C ILE A 87 -0.29 -3.08 6.52
N THR A 88 -0.91 -4.23 6.75
CA THR A 88 -2.12 -4.33 7.58
C THR A 88 -1.74 -4.25 9.06
N ASP A 89 -2.48 -3.47 9.83
CA ASP A 89 -2.26 -3.31 11.26
C ASP A 89 -3.52 -3.73 12.00
N ILE A 90 -3.49 -4.96 12.55
CA ILE A 90 -4.65 -5.52 13.24
C ILE A 90 -4.87 -4.92 14.63
N THR A 91 -4.01 -4.03 15.10
CA THR A 91 -4.25 -3.26 16.31
C THR A 91 -5.13 -2.04 16.06
N ARG A 92 -5.48 -1.79 14.78
CA ARG A 92 -6.34 -0.69 14.35
C ARG A 92 -7.54 -1.25 13.60
N HIS A 93 -8.55 -0.41 13.40
CA HIS A 93 -9.70 -0.76 12.60
C HIS A 93 -10.28 0.50 11.94
N ALA A 94 -11.01 0.30 10.86
CA ALA A 94 -11.73 1.34 10.12
C ALA A 94 -10.86 2.61 9.83
N PRO A 95 -9.64 2.51 9.29
CA PRO A 95 -9.02 1.35 8.66
C PRO A 95 -8.02 0.60 9.56
N ALA A 96 -7.81 -0.66 9.27
CA ALA A 96 -6.83 -1.52 9.93
C ALA A 96 -5.44 -1.31 9.33
N ILE A 97 -4.99 -0.07 9.31
CA ILE A 97 -3.71 0.36 8.74
C ILE A 97 -3.36 1.73 9.35
N ASP A 98 -2.09 2.09 9.32
CA ASP A 98 -1.66 3.41 9.77
C ASP A 98 -2.21 4.47 8.80
N ALA A 99 -3.28 5.15 9.21
CA ALA A 99 -3.99 6.10 8.34
C ALA A 99 -3.16 7.34 8.00
N GLU A 100 -2.21 7.71 8.83
CA GLU A 100 -1.31 8.82 8.53
C GLU A 100 -0.31 8.41 7.44
N ALA A 101 0.19 7.18 7.51
CA ALA A 101 1.12 6.64 6.52
C ALA A 101 0.44 6.28 5.21
N PHE A 102 -0.85 5.94 5.25
CA PHE A 102 -1.61 5.51 4.07
C PHE A 102 -2.91 6.31 3.95
N PRO A 103 -2.82 7.63 3.72
CA PRO A 103 -4.01 8.48 3.69
C PRO A 103 -4.93 8.18 2.50
N PHE A 104 -4.45 7.43 1.51
CA PHE A 104 -5.21 7.04 0.32
C PHE A 104 -5.88 5.68 0.45
N VAL A 105 -5.77 5.01 1.61
CA VAL A 105 -6.41 3.70 1.84
C VAL A 105 -7.69 3.91 2.64
N SER A 106 -8.78 3.33 2.14
CA SER A 106 -10.07 3.36 2.83
C SER A 106 -10.28 2.06 3.63
N ASP A 107 -11.32 2.03 4.45
CA ASP A 107 -11.66 0.89 5.31
C ASP A 107 -12.47 -0.16 4.56
N ASP A 108 -12.01 -0.56 3.38
CA ASP A 108 -12.76 -1.39 2.46
C ASP A 108 -11.94 -2.57 1.96
N TRP A 109 -12.48 -3.31 1.00
CA TRP A 109 -11.86 -4.49 0.40
C TRP A 109 -10.85 -4.10 -0.66
N TYR A 110 -9.64 -4.66 -0.54
CA TYR A 110 -8.55 -4.45 -1.50
C TYR A 110 -8.09 -5.77 -2.08
N TRP A 111 -8.03 -5.85 -3.40
CA TRP A 111 -7.64 -7.04 -4.13
C TRP A 111 -6.13 -7.29 -4.07
N SER A 112 -5.74 -8.57 -4.01
CA SER A 112 -4.38 -9.00 -4.34
C SER A 112 -4.35 -9.66 -5.72
N SER A 113 -3.15 -9.89 -6.24
CA SER A 113 -2.98 -10.64 -7.48
C SER A 113 -3.09 -12.16 -7.28
N ASP A 114 -3.12 -12.64 -6.06
CA ASP A 114 -3.10 -14.07 -5.77
C ASP A 114 -4.51 -14.66 -5.88
N LEU A 115 -4.64 -15.68 -6.71
CA LEU A 115 -5.88 -16.47 -6.77
C LEU A 115 -5.92 -17.46 -5.62
N THR A 116 -7.12 -17.81 -5.18
CA THR A 116 -7.25 -18.84 -4.14
C THR A 116 -6.90 -20.21 -4.71
N ALA A 117 -6.34 -21.08 -3.86
CA ALA A 117 -5.88 -22.39 -4.29
C ALA A 117 -7.03 -23.31 -4.72
N TRP A 118 -8.23 -23.07 -4.22
CA TRP A 118 -9.38 -23.94 -4.49
C TRP A 118 -10.21 -23.48 -5.68
N SER A 119 -9.97 -22.30 -6.24
CA SER A 119 -10.77 -21.80 -7.36
C SER A 119 -10.08 -20.66 -8.06
N SER A 120 -9.96 -20.76 -9.39
CA SER A 120 -9.46 -19.66 -10.22
C SER A 120 -10.50 -18.53 -10.37
N SER A 121 -11.71 -18.73 -9.87
CA SER A 121 -12.77 -17.72 -9.89
C SER A 121 -12.72 -16.79 -8.66
N SER A 122 -11.82 -17.05 -7.73
CA SER A 122 -11.68 -16.26 -6.50
C SER A 122 -10.24 -15.80 -6.33
N ALA A 123 -10.09 -14.64 -5.73
CA ALA A 123 -8.78 -14.05 -5.43
C ALA A 123 -8.72 -13.63 -3.97
N TRP A 124 -7.51 -13.68 -3.42
CA TRP A 124 -7.27 -13.20 -2.08
C TRP A 124 -7.30 -11.67 -2.03
N GLY A 125 -7.70 -11.14 -0.88
CA GLY A 125 -7.62 -9.73 -0.61
C GLY A 125 -7.62 -9.46 0.89
N VAL A 126 -7.59 -8.18 1.23
CA VAL A 126 -7.64 -7.73 2.62
C VAL A 126 -8.80 -6.75 2.78
N TYR A 127 -9.58 -6.97 3.81
CA TYR A 127 -10.64 -6.05 4.18
C TYR A 127 -10.10 -5.11 5.26
N PHE A 128 -9.79 -3.88 4.87
CA PHE A 128 -9.16 -2.94 5.77
C PHE A 128 -10.09 -2.34 6.82
N ASN A 129 -11.35 -2.77 6.88
CA ASN A 129 -12.20 -2.36 7.99
C ASN A 129 -11.66 -2.93 9.30
N TYR A 130 -11.30 -4.23 9.30
CA TYR A 130 -10.77 -4.86 10.51
C TYR A 130 -9.50 -5.68 10.27
N GLY A 131 -9.00 -5.72 9.04
CA GLY A 131 -7.74 -6.42 8.72
C GLY A 131 -7.90 -7.88 8.36
N GLY A 132 -9.11 -8.34 8.07
CA GLY A 132 -9.36 -9.73 7.68
C GLY A 132 -8.79 -10.04 6.30
N VAL A 133 -8.16 -11.21 6.18
CA VAL A 133 -7.63 -11.72 4.92
C VAL A 133 -8.55 -12.84 4.46
N ASP A 134 -9.09 -12.72 3.26
CA ASP A 134 -10.10 -13.67 2.78
C ASP A 134 -10.06 -13.77 1.26
N GLY A 135 -10.78 -14.76 0.72
CA GLY A 135 -11.00 -14.89 -0.71
C GLY A 135 -12.36 -14.35 -1.09
N ALA A 136 -12.46 -13.73 -2.24
CA ALA A 136 -13.73 -13.25 -2.78
C ALA A 136 -13.81 -13.58 -4.26
N HIS A 137 -15.05 -13.73 -4.75
CA HIS A 137 -15.29 -13.99 -6.16
C HIS A 137 -14.76 -12.81 -6.99
N ARG A 138 -14.05 -13.13 -8.07
CA ARG A 138 -13.40 -12.12 -8.92
C ARG A 138 -14.37 -11.17 -9.61
N GLY A 139 -15.64 -11.54 -9.67
CA GLY A 139 -16.70 -10.67 -10.17
C GLY A 139 -17.27 -9.70 -9.14
N ASP A 140 -16.84 -9.79 -7.89
CA ASP A 140 -17.20 -8.80 -6.88
C ASP A 140 -16.31 -7.56 -7.04
N ASP A 141 -16.73 -6.46 -6.46
CA ASP A 141 -16.04 -5.18 -6.59
C ASP A 141 -15.13 -4.93 -5.40
N GLY A 142 -13.99 -4.29 -5.65
CA GLY A 142 -13.06 -3.90 -4.61
C GLY A 142 -12.13 -2.79 -5.08
N PHE A 143 -11.38 -2.26 -4.15
CA PHE A 143 -10.32 -1.29 -4.45
C PHE A 143 -9.02 -2.00 -4.78
N ALA A 144 -8.05 -1.23 -5.25
CA ALA A 144 -6.71 -1.74 -5.52
C ALA A 144 -5.66 -0.74 -5.07
N LEU A 145 -4.56 -1.28 -4.53
CA LEU A 145 -3.32 -0.54 -4.32
C LEU A 145 -2.30 -1.05 -5.32
N ALA A 146 -1.59 -0.14 -5.96
CA ALA A 146 -0.44 -0.53 -6.79
C ALA A 146 0.80 -0.57 -5.92
N VAL A 147 1.72 -1.46 -6.26
CA VAL A 147 2.96 -1.65 -5.51
C VAL A 147 4.13 -1.73 -6.48
N ARG A 148 5.30 -1.30 -6.00
CA ARG A 148 6.56 -1.49 -6.74
C ARG A 148 7.70 -1.48 -5.74
N ARG A 149 8.86 -1.98 -6.17
CA ARG A 149 10.07 -1.86 -5.35
C ARG A 149 10.66 -0.47 -5.54
N ALA A 150 11.07 0.16 -4.45
CA ALA A 150 11.72 1.46 -4.49
C ALA A 150 13.01 1.40 -5.32
N GLY A 151 13.27 2.44 -6.08
CA GLY A 151 14.49 2.54 -6.90
C GLY A 151 14.39 1.90 -8.27
N GLN A 152 13.22 1.44 -8.67
CA GLN A 152 13.02 0.89 -10.01
C GLN A 152 12.59 1.95 -11.00
#